data_0c39e0683873a14f6eb5946a9e118fbf
#
_entry.id   0c39e0683873a14f6eb5946a9e118fbf
#
_cell.length_a   1.000
_cell.length_b   1.000
_cell.length_c   1.000
_cell.angle_alpha   90.00
_cell.angle_beta   90.00
_cell.angle_gamma   90.00
#
_symmetry.space_group_name_H-M   'P 1'
#
loop_
_entity.id
_entity.type
_entity.pdbx_description
1 polymer ?
#
loop_
_entity_poly.entity_id
_entity_poly.type
_entity_poly.pdbx_seq_one_letter_code
_entity_poly.pdbx_strand_id
1 'polypeptide(L)'
;LNDAVKRCLAAKKERRALSVGVVGNAAVIFPELLRREVEIDIVTDQTSAHDPLSYLPEDIDLSDADDYSAKKPEEYTDRARQAMAQHVEAMVGFMDAGAEVFDYGNSIRDEARLGGYSRAFDFPGFIPAYIRPLFCEGKGPFRWVALSGDPADIAKTDQAILELFPENEQLHRWITLASERVAFQGLPARICWLGYGERDKAGLRFNEMVANGELSAPIVIGRDHLDCGSVASPYRETESMADGSDAIADWPLLNALVNTSSG
;
A
#
# COMPACT_ATOMS: atom_id res chain seq x y z
N LEU A 1 -16.50 2.52 19.00
CA LEU A 1 -15.05 2.59 19.26
C LEU A 1 -14.64 1.78 20.50
N ASN A 2 -15.28 1.97 21.67
CA ASN A 2 -14.92 1.29 22.93
C ASN A 2 -14.86 -0.24 22.81
N ASP A 3 -15.86 -0.86 22.20
CA ASP A 3 -15.90 -2.31 22.01
C ASP A 3 -14.78 -2.78 21.06
N ALA A 4 -14.54 -2.06 19.97
CA ALA A 4 -13.47 -2.36 19.03
C ALA A 4 -12.09 -2.36 19.71
N VAL A 5 -11.77 -1.30 20.45
CA VAL A 5 -10.51 -1.19 21.20
C VAL A 5 -10.37 -2.34 22.20
N LYS A 6 -11.41 -2.60 23.01
CA LYS A 6 -11.40 -3.69 24.00
C LYS A 6 -11.14 -5.05 23.36
N ARG A 7 -11.78 -5.34 22.21
CA ARG A 7 -11.60 -6.61 21.48
C ARG A 7 -10.20 -6.74 20.90
N CYS A 8 -9.66 -5.65 20.32
CA CYS A 8 -8.30 -5.66 19.77
C CYS A 8 -7.24 -5.87 20.86
N LEU A 9 -7.34 -5.16 21.99
CA LEU A 9 -6.41 -5.30 23.10
C LEU A 9 -6.47 -6.70 23.74
N ALA A 10 -7.67 -7.29 23.86
CA ALA A 10 -7.82 -8.66 24.32
C ALA A 10 -7.16 -9.66 23.36
N ALA A 11 -7.39 -9.50 22.06
CA ALA A 11 -6.77 -10.36 21.04
C ALA A 11 -5.22 -10.21 21.01
N LYS A 12 -4.71 -8.98 21.15
CA LYS A 12 -3.25 -8.70 21.30
C LYS A 12 -2.67 -9.48 22.49
N LYS A 13 -3.31 -9.38 23.66
CA LYS A 13 -2.89 -10.11 24.87
C LYS A 13 -2.89 -11.63 24.69
N GLU A 14 -3.89 -12.16 23.99
CA GLU A 14 -4.03 -13.58 23.67
C GLU A 14 -3.13 -14.02 22.50
N ARG A 15 -2.40 -13.11 21.86
CA ARG A 15 -1.64 -13.35 20.62
C ARG A 15 -2.49 -13.98 19.52
N ARG A 16 -3.74 -13.59 19.46
CA ARG A 16 -4.72 -14.09 18.49
C ARG A 16 -4.94 -13.04 17.40
N ALA A 17 -4.83 -13.43 16.15
CA ALA A 17 -5.16 -12.57 15.03
C ALA A 17 -6.66 -12.20 15.04
N LEU A 18 -6.95 -10.90 14.93
CA LEU A 18 -8.31 -10.37 14.87
C LEU A 18 -8.31 -9.10 14.01
N SER A 19 -9.19 -9.04 13.03
CA SER A 19 -9.48 -7.83 12.26
C SER A 19 -10.79 -7.22 12.74
N VAL A 20 -10.80 -5.91 13.01
CA VAL A 20 -11.97 -5.16 13.47
C VAL A 20 -12.11 -3.91 12.62
N GLY A 21 -13.23 -3.79 11.89
CA GLY A 21 -13.60 -2.57 11.18
C GLY A 21 -14.35 -1.61 12.09
N VAL A 22 -14.02 -0.33 12.00
CA VAL A 22 -14.75 0.76 12.66
C VAL A 22 -15.14 1.77 11.58
N VAL A 23 -16.42 2.08 11.47
CA VAL A 23 -16.90 3.13 10.57
C VAL A 23 -16.87 4.47 11.30
N GLY A 24 -16.19 5.45 10.72
CA GLY A 24 -16.12 6.80 11.26
C GLY A 24 -15.03 7.63 10.58
N ASN A 25 -14.99 8.92 10.89
CA ASN A 25 -14.01 9.85 10.35
C ASN A 25 -12.65 9.66 11.03
N ALA A 26 -11.59 9.46 10.25
CA ALA A 26 -10.24 9.24 10.77
C ALA A 26 -9.70 10.47 11.53
N ALA A 27 -10.03 11.69 11.10
CA ALA A 27 -9.67 12.92 11.78
C ALA A 27 -10.30 13.06 13.19
N VAL A 28 -11.34 12.27 13.48
CA VAL A 28 -11.97 12.20 14.81
C VAL A 28 -11.46 10.98 15.61
N ILE A 29 -11.37 9.82 14.94
CA ILE A 29 -11.04 8.55 15.60
C ILE A 29 -9.58 8.50 16.04
N PHE A 30 -8.64 8.92 15.19
CA PHE A 30 -7.21 8.89 15.53
C PHE A 30 -6.86 9.79 16.72
N PRO A 31 -7.28 11.07 16.77
CA PRO A 31 -7.08 11.91 17.95
C PRO A 31 -7.72 11.33 19.22
N GLU A 32 -8.90 10.72 19.11
CA GLU A 32 -9.57 10.12 20.25
C GLU A 32 -8.83 8.88 20.78
N LEU A 33 -8.28 8.02 19.90
CA LEU A 33 -7.45 6.89 20.31
C LEU A 33 -6.16 7.35 20.99
N LEU A 34 -5.51 8.40 20.46
CA LEU A 34 -4.32 9.01 21.04
C LEU A 34 -4.63 9.60 22.42
N ARG A 35 -5.69 10.38 22.54
CA ARG A 35 -6.15 10.98 23.82
C ARG A 35 -6.44 9.93 24.90
N ARG A 36 -6.88 8.73 24.49
CA ARG A 36 -7.11 7.59 25.40
C ARG A 36 -5.85 6.79 25.70
N GLU A 37 -4.72 7.21 25.17
CA GLU A 37 -3.44 6.49 25.35
C GLU A 37 -3.55 5.00 24.95
N VAL A 38 -4.31 4.71 23.86
CA VAL A 38 -4.42 3.34 23.38
C VAL A 38 -3.08 2.91 22.83
N GLU A 39 -2.52 1.84 23.37
CA GLU A 39 -1.24 1.28 22.92
C GLU A 39 -1.37 0.65 21.55
N ILE A 40 -0.78 1.29 20.54
CA ILE A 40 -0.77 0.87 19.14
C ILE A 40 0.68 0.70 18.69
N ASP A 41 1.00 -0.41 18.06
CA ASP A 41 2.37 -0.72 17.63
C ASP A 41 2.68 -0.10 16.26
N ILE A 42 1.68 -0.07 15.34
CA ILE A 42 1.85 0.43 13.98
C ILE A 42 0.65 1.32 13.62
N VAL A 43 0.91 2.47 13.06
CA VAL A 43 -0.11 3.39 12.54
C VAL A 43 0.20 3.72 11.09
N THR A 44 -0.76 3.54 10.23
CA THR A 44 -0.67 3.90 8.82
C THR A 44 -2.02 4.40 8.31
N ASP A 45 -2.01 5.05 7.17
CA ASP A 45 -3.23 5.45 6.49
C ASP A 45 -3.29 4.89 5.06
N GLN A 46 -4.48 4.79 4.53
CA GLN A 46 -4.75 4.47 3.12
C GLN A 46 -5.94 5.31 2.64
N THR A 47 -5.83 6.61 2.82
CA THR A 47 -6.89 7.57 2.54
C THR A 47 -6.84 8.06 1.10
N SER A 48 -7.99 8.47 0.54
CA SER A 48 -8.07 9.10 -0.79
C SER A 48 -7.62 10.57 -0.72
N ALA A 49 -6.35 10.81 -0.34
CA ALA A 49 -5.80 12.15 -0.12
C ALA A 49 -5.09 12.74 -1.37
N HIS A 50 -5.12 12.06 -2.52
CA HIS A 50 -4.62 12.62 -3.78
C HIS A 50 -5.52 13.74 -4.32
N ASP A 51 -6.80 13.68 -3.97
CA ASP A 51 -7.78 14.71 -4.26
C ASP A 51 -8.47 15.10 -2.96
N PRO A 52 -8.25 16.32 -2.45
CA PRO A 52 -8.88 16.78 -1.21
C PRO A 52 -10.41 16.71 -1.21
N LEU A 53 -11.04 16.77 -2.40
CA LEU A 53 -12.50 16.62 -2.53
C LEU A 53 -12.97 15.20 -2.20
N SER A 54 -12.08 14.22 -2.20
CA SER A 54 -12.37 12.84 -1.82
C SER A 54 -12.19 12.56 -0.32
N TYR A 55 -11.66 13.51 0.45
CA TYR A 55 -11.49 13.38 1.89
C TYR A 55 -12.66 14.03 2.63
N LEU A 56 -13.32 13.28 3.51
CA LEU A 56 -14.48 13.78 4.25
C LEU A 56 -14.03 14.71 5.40
N PRO A 57 -14.38 16.01 5.38
CA PRO A 57 -14.17 16.91 6.51
C PRO A 57 -14.89 16.43 7.78
N GLU A 58 -14.38 16.79 8.97
CA GLU A 58 -14.91 16.32 10.25
C GLU A 58 -16.37 16.74 10.46
N ASP A 59 -16.72 17.94 10.05
CA ASP A 59 -17.99 18.61 10.32
C ASP A 59 -19.03 18.50 9.20
N ILE A 60 -18.79 17.61 8.22
CA ILE A 60 -19.70 17.36 7.09
C ILE A 60 -20.19 15.92 7.17
N ASP A 61 -21.51 15.75 7.16
CA ASP A 61 -22.08 14.41 7.06
C ASP A 61 -21.80 13.79 5.69
N LEU A 62 -21.55 12.47 5.68
CA LEU A 62 -21.26 11.72 4.45
C LEU A 62 -22.37 11.90 3.40
N SER A 63 -23.62 11.99 3.82
CA SER A 63 -24.77 12.19 2.92
C SER A 63 -24.76 13.54 2.19
N ASP A 64 -24.08 14.53 2.75
CA ASP A 64 -24.07 15.91 2.25
C ASP A 64 -22.76 16.24 1.51
N ALA A 65 -21.75 15.37 1.62
CA ALA A 65 -20.40 15.62 1.13
C ALA A 65 -20.34 15.90 -0.38
N ASP A 66 -21.01 15.09 -1.19
CA ASP A 66 -21.03 15.25 -2.66
C ASP A 66 -21.70 16.56 -3.08
N ASP A 67 -22.83 16.88 -2.47
CA ASP A 67 -23.57 18.11 -2.77
C ASP A 67 -22.81 19.36 -2.31
N TYR A 68 -22.15 19.28 -1.17
CA TYR A 68 -21.36 20.37 -0.63
C TYR A 68 -20.08 20.59 -1.44
N SER A 69 -19.33 19.53 -1.76
CA SER A 69 -18.12 19.64 -2.58
C SER A 69 -18.40 20.20 -3.98
N ALA A 70 -19.53 19.80 -4.59
CA ALA A 70 -19.94 20.31 -5.90
C ALA A 70 -20.33 21.80 -5.85
N LYS A 71 -20.97 22.26 -4.77
CA LYS A 71 -21.42 23.65 -4.63
C LYS A 71 -20.34 24.61 -4.14
N LYS A 72 -19.43 24.13 -3.32
CA LYS A 72 -18.43 24.95 -2.63
C LYS A 72 -17.05 24.23 -2.58
N PRO A 73 -16.45 23.92 -3.73
CA PRO A 73 -15.25 23.09 -3.80
C PRO A 73 -14.05 23.70 -3.04
N GLU A 74 -13.85 25.01 -3.08
CA GLU A 74 -12.76 25.67 -2.36
C GLU A 74 -12.94 25.57 -0.84
N GLU A 75 -14.12 25.88 -0.34
CA GLU A 75 -14.44 25.78 1.10
C GLU A 75 -14.35 24.32 1.58
N TYR A 76 -14.80 23.36 0.78
CA TYR A 76 -14.68 21.94 1.08
C TYR A 76 -13.21 21.52 1.16
N THR A 77 -12.39 21.93 0.19
CA THR A 77 -10.95 21.64 0.16
C THR A 77 -10.24 22.16 1.39
N ASP A 78 -10.51 23.39 1.81
CA ASP A 78 -9.91 23.97 3.01
C ASP A 78 -10.28 23.19 4.28
N ARG A 79 -11.54 22.78 4.40
CA ARG A 79 -12.01 21.93 5.53
C ARG A 79 -11.41 20.54 5.47
N ALA A 80 -11.29 19.93 4.32
CA ALA A 80 -10.64 18.64 4.13
C ALA A 80 -9.17 18.70 4.55
N ARG A 81 -8.44 19.76 4.18
CA ARG A 81 -7.05 19.99 4.60
C ARG A 81 -6.91 20.14 6.11
N GLN A 82 -7.82 20.87 6.75
CA GLN A 82 -7.84 21.00 8.21
C GLN A 82 -8.08 19.64 8.88
N ALA A 83 -9.00 18.84 8.38
CA ALA A 83 -9.25 17.50 8.89
C ALA A 83 -8.06 16.54 8.64
N MET A 84 -7.41 16.62 7.47
CA MET A 84 -6.16 15.88 7.22
C MET A 84 -5.02 16.34 8.15
N ALA A 85 -4.95 17.63 8.49
CA ALA A 85 -3.98 18.13 9.47
C ALA A 85 -4.20 17.50 10.86
N GLN A 86 -5.44 17.41 11.34
CA GLN A 86 -5.77 16.74 12.61
C GLN A 86 -5.46 15.23 12.57
N HIS A 87 -5.75 14.57 11.44
CA HIS A 87 -5.44 13.15 11.25
C HIS A 87 -3.93 12.91 11.34
N VAL A 88 -3.13 13.67 10.59
CA VAL A 88 -1.67 13.56 10.57
C VAL A 88 -1.04 13.99 11.90
N GLU A 89 -1.58 15.01 12.58
CA GLU A 89 -1.15 15.39 13.91
C GLU A 89 -1.30 14.23 14.91
N ALA A 90 -2.42 13.51 14.85
CA ALA A 90 -2.61 12.32 15.67
C ALA A 90 -1.64 11.18 15.29
N MET A 91 -1.33 10.99 13.99
CA MET A 91 -0.32 10.02 13.55
C MET A 91 1.07 10.36 14.12
N VAL A 92 1.48 11.64 14.06
CA VAL A 92 2.73 12.11 14.69
C VAL A 92 2.70 11.90 16.20
N GLY A 93 1.56 12.14 16.84
CA GLY A 93 1.39 11.86 18.27
C GLY A 93 1.60 10.38 18.64
N PHE A 94 1.13 9.46 17.81
CA PHE A 94 1.42 8.03 17.98
C PHE A 94 2.91 7.70 17.77
N MET A 95 3.57 8.34 16.80
CA MET A 95 5.02 8.21 16.62
C MET A 95 5.78 8.70 17.86
N ASP A 96 5.41 9.87 18.37
CA ASP A 96 6.00 10.41 19.62
C ASP A 96 5.75 9.49 20.83
N ALA A 97 4.66 8.70 20.80
CA ALA A 97 4.35 7.67 21.80
C ALA A 97 5.06 6.33 21.56
N GLY A 98 5.84 6.19 20.47
CA GLY A 98 6.66 5.02 20.17
C GLY A 98 6.09 4.04 19.15
N ALA A 99 5.00 4.35 18.46
CA ALA A 99 4.48 3.56 17.37
C ALA A 99 5.34 3.72 16.10
N GLU A 100 5.42 2.66 15.29
CA GLU A 100 5.92 2.75 13.91
C GLU A 100 4.86 3.44 13.04
N VAL A 101 5.22 4.56 12.40
CA VAL A 101 4.26 5.37 11.64
C VAL A 101 4.75 5.64 10.23
N PHE A 102 3.88 5.45 9.26
CA PHE A 102 4.14 5.77 7.86
C PHE A 102 2.84 6.02 7.09
N ASP A 103 2.87 6.83 6.03
CA ASP A 103 1.75 6.86 5.08
C ASP A 103 1.90 5.75 4.03
N TYR A 104 0.79 5.35 3.43
CA TYR A 104 0.75 4.30 2.42
C TYR A 104 0.89 4.83 0.98
N GLY A 105 1.52 5.98 0.79
CA GLY A 105 1.82 6.52 -0.54
C GLY A 105 0.67 7.30 -1.16
N ASN A 106 0.01 8.12 -0.36
CA ASN A 106 -0.93 9.15 -0.79
C ASN A 106 -0.38 10.55 -0.46
N SER A 107 -1.13 11.59 -0.70
CA SER A 107 -0.70 12.98 -0.49
C SER A 107 -1.09 13.55 0.88
N ILE A 108 -1.47 12.69 1.85
CA ILE A 108 -2.05 13.17 3.11
C ILE A 108 -1.12 14.09 3.90
N ARG A 109 0.20 13.83 3.90
CA ARG A 109 1.18 14.66 4.60
C ARG A 109 1.31 16.04 3.97
N ASP A 110 1.31 16.12 2.64
CA ASP A 110 1.38 17.40 1.94
C ASP A 110 0.10 18.20 2.14
N GLU A 111 -1.07 17.57 2.02
CA GLU A 111 -2.35 18.23 2.28
C GLU A 111 -2.50 18.67 3.74
N ALA A 112 -1.99 17.89 4.71
CA ALA A 112 -1.95 18.29 6.12
C ALA A 112 -1.03 19.50 6.34
N ARG A 113 0.12 19.56 5.66
CA ARG A 113 1.02 20.72 5.69
C ARG A 113 0.32 21.97 5.12
N LEU A 114 -0.39 21.83 4.00
CA LEU A 114 -1.20 22.89 3.42
C LEU A 114 -2.36 23.29 4.35
N GLY A 115 -2.87 22.37 5.15
CA GLY A 115 -3.84 22.60 6.23
C GLY A 115 -3.25 23.24 7.49
N GLY A 116 -1.94 23.52 7.51
CA GLY A 116 -1.25 24.27 8.57
C GLY A 116 -0.47 23.43 9.58
N TYR A 117 -0.37 22.11 9.41
CA TYR A 117 0.40 21.25 10.31
C TYR A 117 1.86 21.13 9.90
N SER A 118 2.77 21.79 10.63
CA SER A 118 4.18 21.91 10.26
C SER A 118 5.01 20.62 10.41
N ARG A 119 4.59 19.67 11.27
CA ARG A 119 5.28 18.40 11.52
C ARG A 119 4.80 17.27 10.62
N ALA A 120 4.08 17.57 9.54
CA ALA A 120 3.44 16.55 8.69
C ALA A 120 4.43 15.54 8.06
N PHE A 121 5.69 15.91 7.91
CA PHE A 121 6.76 15.08 7.36
C PHE A 121 7.73 14.49 8.39
N ASP A 122 7.37 14.50 9.68
CA ASP A 122 8.21 13.91 10.73
C ASP A 122 8.28 12.38 10.62
N PHE A 123 7.28 11.73 10.04
CA PHE A 123 7.32 10.31 9.68
C PHE A 123 7.44 10.12 8.17
N PRO A 124 8.04 9.02 7.70
CA PRO A 124 8.27 8.78 6.29
C PRO A 124 7.01 8.27 5.57
N GLY A 125 7.04 8.35 4.24
CA GLY A 125 6.16 7.55 3.40
C GLY A 125 6.60 6.09 3.36
N PHE A 126 5.66 5.20 3.08
CA PHE A 126 5.88 3.76 2.92
C PHE A 126 6.95 3.44 1.85
N ILE A 127 6.94 4.18 0.74
CA ILE A 127 7.87 3.93 -0.37
C ILE A 127 9.32 4.19 0.04
N PRO A 128 9.71 5.37 0.56
CA PRO A 128 11.09 5.61 0.98
C PRO A 128 11.52 4.73 2.16
N ALA A 129 10.61 4.42 3.08
CA ALA A 129 10.94 3.63 4.27
C ALA A 129 11.22 2.15 3.95
N TYR A 130 10.38 1.53 3.11
CA TYR A 130 10.37 0.07 2.95
C TYR A 130 10.58 -0.41 1.51
N ILE A 131 10.18 0.37 0.50
CA ILE A 131 10.17 -0.08 -0.89
C ILE A 131 11.43 0.33 -1.63
N ARG A 132 11.85 1.60 -1.50
CA ARG A 132 13.06 2.10 -2.17
C ARG A 132 14.32 1.30 -1.86
N PRO A 133 14.59 0.86 -0.62
CA PRO A 133 15.73 -0.02 -0.35
C PRO A 133 15.71 -1.30 -1.18
N LEU A 134 14.56 -1.91 -1.39
CA LEU A 134 14.43 -3.12 -2.22
C LEU A 134 14.66 -2.81 -3.70
N PHE A 135 14.17 -1.67 -4.21
CA PHE A 135 14.47 -1.23 -5.57
C PHE A 135 15.96 -0.98 -5.79
N CYS A 136 16.65 -0.41 -4.80
CA CYS A 136 18.10 -0.22 -4.84
C CYS A 136 18.88 -1.54 -4.89
N GLU A 137 18.30 -2.62 -4.37
CA GLU A 137 18.84 -3.99 -4.48
C GLU A 137 18.44 -4.68 -5.80
N GLY A 138 17.76 -3.99 -6.70
CA GLY A 138 17.26 -4.55 -7.96
C GLY A 138 16.07 -5.49 -7.80
N LYS A 139 15.39 -5.46 -6.65
CA LYS A 139 14.19 -6.25 -6.39
C LYS A 139 12.93 -5.44 -6.65
N GLY A 140 11.89 -6.08 -7.17
CA GLY A 140 10.62 -5.42 -7.42
C GLY A 140 9.44 -6.37 -7.39
N PRO A 141 8.21 -5.82 -7.30
CA PRO A 141 6.99 -6.64 -7.29
C PRO A 141 6.83 -7.41 -8.60
N PHE A 142 6.47 -8.67 -8.47
CA PHE A 142 6.15 -9.57 -9.56
C PHE A 142 4.80 -10.21 -9.28
N ARG A 143 3.80 -9.84 -10.06
CA ARG A 143 2.42 -10.29 -9.88
C ARG A 143 2.01 -11.16 -11.06
N TRP A 144 1.32 -12.26 -10.78
CA TRP A 144 0.73 -13.09 -11.83
C TRP A 144 -0.69 -13.54 -11.49
N VAL A 145 -1.45 -13.82 -12.54
CA VAL A 145 -2.87 -14.17 -12.47
C VAL A 145 -3.13 -15.39 -13.33
N ALA A 146 -3.84 -16.38 -12.81
CA ALA A 146 -4.28 -17.56 -13.56
C ALA A 146 -5.58 -17.24 -14.33
N LEU A 147 -5.51 -17.17 -15.65
CA LEU A 147 -6.67 -16.91 -16.50
C LEU A 147 -7.68 -18.07 -16.53
N SER A 148 -7.27 -19.25 -16.09
CA SER A 148 -8.19 -20.39 -15.92
C SER A 148 -9.28 -20.12 -14.89
N GLY A 149 -9.05 -19.21 -13.94
CA GLY A 149 -9.90 -19.06 -12.75
C GLY A 149 -9.73 -20.20 -11.73
N ASP A 150 -8.85 -21.18 -12.00
CA ASP A 150 -8.61 -22.32 -11.12
C ASP A 150 -7.47 -22.00 -10.13
N PRO A 151 -7.73 -22.01 -8.80
CA PRO A 151 -6.70 -21.87 -7.78
C PRO A 151 -5.57 -22.90 -7.88
N ALA A 152 -5.82 -24.07 -8.46
CA ALA A 152 -4.81 -25.10 -8.66
C ALA A 152 -3.67 -24.64 -9.58
N ASP A 153 -3.95 -23.78 -10.55
CA ASP A 153 -2.91 -23.24 -11.41
C ASP A 153 -1.99 -22.25 -10.67
N ILE A 154 -2.52 -21.51 -9.68
CA ILE A 154 -1.67 -20.70 -8.79
C ILE A 154 -0.83 -21.59 -7.88
N ALA A 155 -1.38 -22.67 -7.34
CA ALA A 155 -0.60 -23.60 -6.52
C ALA A 155 0.57 -24.22 -7.29
N LYS A 156 0.37 -24.57 -8.58
CA LYS A 156 1.44 -25.07 -9.44
C LYS A 156 2.51 -24.01 -9.75
N THR A 157 2.09 -22.77 -10.03
CA THR A 157 3.02 -21.67 -10.27
C THR A 157 3.74 -21.24 -9.00
N ASP A 158 3.10 -21.25 -7.84
CA ASP A 158 3.75 -21.08 -6.52
C ASP A 158 4.87 -22.10 -6.35
N GLN A 159 4.61 -23.38 -6.60
CA GLN A 159 5.58 -24.45 -6.50
C GLN A 159 6.76 -24.24 -7.49
N ALA A 160 6.46 -23.83 -8.72
CA ALA A 160 7.49 -23.53 -9.71
C ALA A 160 8.41 -22.38 -9.28
N ILE A 161 7.88 -21.34 -8.64
CA ILE A 161 8.68 -20.24 -8.07
C ILE A 161 9.59 -20.74 -6.95
N LEU A 162 9.09 -21.60 -6.06
CA LEU A 162 9.91 -22.17 -4.99
C LEU A 162 11.05 -23.04 -5.53
N GLU A 163 10.81 -23.81 -6.59
CA GLU A 163 11.81 -24.64 -7.25
C GLU A 163 12.87 -23.83 -8.00
N LEU A 164 12.48 -22.69 -8.61
CA LEU A 164 13.42 -21.81 -9.29
C LEU A 164 14.37 -21.06 -8.36
N PHE A 165 13.94 -20.78 -7.14
CA PHE A 165 14.68 -19.95 -6.18
C PHE A 165 14.83 -20.64 -4.82
N PRO A 166 15.46 -21.82 -4.75
CA PRO A 166 15.49 -22.65 -3.55
C PRO A 166 16.22 -22.01 -2.36
N GLU A 167 17.16 -21.10 -2.64
CA GLU A 167 17.96 -20.44 -1.60
C GLU A 167 17.28 -19.18 -1.02
N ASN A 168 16.13 -18.78 -1.58
CA ASN A 168 15.43 -17.58 -1.11
C ASN A 168 14.42 -17.90 0.01
N GLU A 169 14.92 -18.01 1.24
CA GLU A 169 14.12 -18.36 2.42
C GLU A 169 12.94 -17.40 2.64
N GLN A 170 13.13 -16.12 2.39
CA GLN A 170 12.07 -15.11 2.54
C GLN A 170 10.94 -15.34 1.54
N LEU A 171 11.27 -15.63 0.29
CA LEU A 171 10.31 -15.98 -0.74
C LEU A 171 9.54 -17.25 -0.40
N HIS A 172 10.25 -18.29 0.04
CA HIS A 172 9.66 -19.55 0.49
C HIS A 172 8.65 -19.33 1.62
N ARG A 173 9.06 -18.59 2.65
CA ARG A 173 8.18 -18.26 3.76
C ARG A 173 6.93 -17.52 3.29
N TRP A 174 7.11 -16.51 2.41
CA TRP A 174 6.00 -15.72 1.89
C TRP A 174 5.01 -16.58 1.09
N ILE A 175 5.49 -17.32 0.09
CA ILE A 175 4.63 -18.16 -0.77
C ILE A 175 3.86 -19.20 0.06
N THR A 176 4.52 -19.85 1.00
CA THR A 176 3.88 -20.83 1.90
C THR A 176 2.78 -20.18 2.73
N LEU A 177 3.07 -19.06 3.38
CA LEU A 177 2.05 -18.37 4.18
C LEU A 177 0.91 -17.80 3.33
N ALA A 178 1.22 -17.30 2.14
CA ALA A 178 0.21 -16.76 1.24
C ALA A 178 -0.73 -17.85 0.72
N SER A 179 -0.23 -19.05 0.41
CA SER A 179 -1.07 -20.16 -0.02
C SER A 179 -2.09 -20.62 1.03
N GLU A 180 -1.74 -20.47 2.31
CA GLU A 180 -2.59 -20.87 3.43
C GLU A 180 -3.54 -19.78 3.92
N ARG A 181 -3.16 -18.50 3.79
CA ARG A 181 -3.81 -17.40 4.52
C ARG A 181 -4.41 -16.32 3.64
N VAL A 182 -4.03 -16.25 2.38
CA VAL A 182 -4.52 -15.21 1.46
C VAL A 182 -5.61 -15.79 0.57
N ALA A 183 -6.85 -15.36 0.78
CA ALA A 183 -7.98 -15.74 -0.05
C ALA A 183 -8.00 -14.91 -1.35
N PHE A 184 -8.37 -15.54 -2.46
CA PHE A 184 -8.57 -14.84 -3.73
C PHE A 184 -9.91 -14.07 -3.72
N GLN A 185 -9.89 -12.85 -4.24
CA GLN A 185 -11.06 -11.98 -4.36
C GLN A 185 -11.35 -11.67 -5.84
N GLY A 186 -11.36 -12.67 -6.66
CA GLY A 186 -11.48 -12.55 -8.11
C GLY A 186 -10.73 -13.68 -8.78
N LEU A 187 -10.10 -13.42 -9.91
CA LEU A 187 -9.20 -14.40 -10.53
C LEU A 187 -8.06 -14.75 -9.56
N PRO A 188 -7.72 -16.04 -9.44
CA PRO A 188 -6.60 -16.45 -8.61
C PRO A 188 -5.32 -15.74 -9.03
N ALA A 189 -4.64 -15.12 -8.07
CA ALA A 189 -3.46 -14.30 -8.30
C ALA A 189 -2.45 -14.46 -7.18
N ARG A 190 -1.19 -14.19 -7.49
CA ARG A 190 -0.10 -14.14 -6.53
C ARG A 190 0.79 -12.93 -6.78
N ILE A 191 1.43 -12.44 -5.75
CA ILE A 191 2.50 -11.46 -5.82
C ILE A 191 3.69 -11.97 -5.02
N CYS A 192 4.88 -11.70 -5.49
CA CYS A 192 6.12 -11.84 -4.72
C CYS A 192 7.10 -10.73 -5.12
N TRP A 193 8.27 -10.73 -4.51
CA TRP A 193 9.37 -9.85 -4.88
C TRP A 193 10.47 -10.66 -5.53
N LEU A 194 10.81 -10.31 -6.79
CA LEU A 194 11.87 -10.96 -7.54
C LEU A 194 12.96 -9.95 -7.88
N GLY A 195 14.18 -10.42 -7.87
CA GLY A 195 15.36 -9.68 -8.21
C GLY A 195 15.56 -9.50 -9.72
N TYR A 196 16.55 -8.70 -10.06
CA TYR A 196 17.01 -8.53 -11.43
C TYR A 196 17.55 -9.88 -11.98
N GLY A 197 17.09 -10.29 -13.16
CA GLY A 197 17.44 -11.59 -13.75
C GLY A 197 16.68 -12.79 -13.17
N GLU A 198 15.67 -12.56 -12.34
CA GLU A 198 14.80 -13.61 -11.79
C GLU A 198 13.42 -13.63 -12.47
N ARG A 199 12.93 -12.46 -12.89
CA ARG A 199 11.60 -12.32 -13.51
C ARG A 199 11.49 -13.04 -14.84
N ASP A 200 12.52 -12.98 -15.68
CA ASP A 200 12.61 -13.68 -16.95
C ASP A 200 12.58 -15.20 -16.77
N LYS A 201 13.29 -15.73 -15.75
CA LYS A 201 13.26 -17.16 -15.42
C LYS A 201 11.85 -17.61 -15.04
N ALA A 202 11.17 -16.83 -14.17
CA ALA A 202 9.78 -17.12 -13.78
C ALA A 202 8.84 -17.08 -15.01
N GLY A 203 8.96 -16.06 -15.85
CA GLY A 203 8.14 -15.91 -17.04
C GLY A 203 8.36 -17.07 -18.05
N LEU A 204 9.61 -17.45 -18.30
CA LEU A 204 9.94 -18.59 -19.16
C LEU A 204 9.36 -19.89 -18.60
N ARG A 205 9.50 -20.13 -17.29
CA ARG A 205 8.95 -21.34 -16.66
C ARG A 205 7.42 -21.40 -16.80
N PHE A 206 6.73 -20.28 -16.58
CA PHE A 206 5.26 -20.24 -16.75
C PHE A 206 4.86 -20.51 -18.20
N ASN A 207 5.60 -20.00 -19.19
CA ASN A 207 5.37 -20.31 -20.61
C ASN A 207 5.56 -21.80 -20.90
N GLU A 208 6.61 -22.42 -20.36
CA GLU A 208 6.84 -23.87 -20.48
C GLU A 208 5.69 -24.68 -19.87
N MET A 209 5.21 -24.29 -18.68
CA MET A 209 4.11 -24.97 -18.01
C MET A 209 2.82 -24.91 -18.84
N VAL A 210 2.55 -23.79 -19.49
CA VAL A 210 1.40 -23.66 -20.40
C VAL A 210 1.61 -24.54 -21.66
N ALA A 211 2.79 -24.49 -22.27
CA ALA A 211 3.10 -25.26 -23.49
C ALA A 211 3.03 -26.78 -23.26
N ASN A 212 3.41 -27.23 -22.06
CA ASN A 212 3.40 -28.65 -21.68
C ASN A 212 2.06 -29.13 -21.13
N GLY A 213 1.06 -28.24 -21.01
CA GLY A 213 -0.26 -28.58 -20.45
C GLY A 213 -0.26 -28.80 -18.93
N GLU A 214 0.78 -28.34 -18.23
CA GLU A 214 0.81 -28.35 -16.76
C GLU A 214 -0.21 -27.34 -16.18
N LEU A 215 -0.43 -26.23 -16.87
CA LEU A 215 -1.45 -25.23 -16.56
C LEU A 215 -2.60 -25.32 -17.56
N SER A 216 -3.81 -25.05 -17.08
CA SER A 216 -5.02 -25.17 -17.88
C SER A 216 -5.32 -23.94 -18.76
N ALA A 217 -4.65 -22.80 -18.50
CA ALA A 217 -4.75 -21.58 -19.29
C ALA A 217 -3.49 -20.74 -19.14
N PRO A 218 -3.30 -19.71 -19.98
CA PRO A 218 -2.20 -18.77 -19.85
C PRO A 218 -2.17 -18.04 -18.51
N ILE A 219 -0.97 -17.61 -18.12
CA ILE A 219 -0.71 -16.76 -16.97
C ILE A 219 -0.48 -15.33 -17.45
N VAL A 220 -1.19 -14.37 -16.87
CA VAL A 220 -0.90 -12.95 -17.08
C VAL A 220 0.09 -12.49 -16.02
N ILE A 221 1.22 -11.95 -16.45
CA ILE A 221 2.19 -11.30 -15.59
C ILE A 221 1.95 -9.80 -15.63
N GLY A 222 1.78 -9.21 -14.46
CA GLY A 222 1.62 -7.78 -14.28
C GLY A 222 2.63 -7.24 -13.27
N ARG A 223 2.84 -5.94 -13.32
CA ARG A 223 3.58 -5.23 -12.29
C ARG A 223 2.63 -4.64 -11.25
N ASP A 224 3.14 -4.38 -10.07
CA ASP A 224 2.43 -3.61 -9.07
C ASP A 224 2.55 -2.11 -9.35
N HIS A 225 1.55 -1.32 -8.94
CA HIS A 225 1.58 0.13 -9.05
C HIS A 225 2.65 0.80 -8.15
N LEU A 226 3.28 0.04 -7.26
CA LEU A 226 4.40 0.50 -6.42
C LEU A 226 5.76 0.39 -7.11
N ASP A 227 5.84 -0.16 -8.31
CA ASP A 227 7.08 -0.19 -9.07
C ASP A 227 7.40 1.19 -9.67
N CYS A 228 8.59 1.34 -10.24
CA CYS A 228 9.07 2.58 -10.85
C CYS A 228 8.21 3.09 -12.01
N GLY A 229 7.25 2.32 -12.48
CA GLY A 229 6.29 2.74 -13.49
C GLY A 229 4.99 3.30 -12.91
N SER A 230 4.82 3.35 -11.60
CA SER A 230 3.66 3.97 -11.00
C SER A 230 3.66 5.48 -11.22
N VAL A 231 2.48 6.07 -11.18
CA VAL A 231 2.35 7.52 -11.29
C VAL A 231 3.07 8.16 -10.13
N ALA A 232 4.01 9.04 -10.42
CA ALA A 232 4.71 9.75 -9.40
C ALA A 232 3.79 10.79 -8.78
N SER A 233 3.63 10.67 -7.50
CA SER A 233 3.15 11.73 -6.65
C SER A 233 4.34 12.34 -5.96
N PRO A 234 4.45 13.67 -5.87
CA PRO A 234 5.42 14.31 -4.99
C PRO A 234 5.36 13.67 -3.60
N TYR A 235 6.52 13.56 -2.93
CA TYR A 235 6.62 12.98 -1.60
C TYR A 235 6.20 11.51 -1.49
N ARG A 236 6.27 10.76 -2.57
CA ARG A 236 6.00 9.31 -2.60
C ARG A 236 7.29 8.53 -2.92
N GLU A 237 7.48 8.12 -4.18
CA GLU A 237 8.65 7.32 -4.58
C GLU A 237 9.96 8.10 -4.46
N THR A 238 9.90 9.40 -4.68
CA THR A 238 11.05 10.31 -4.71
C THR A 238 11.26 11.08 -3.43
N GLU A 239 10.43 10.86 -2.42
CA GLU A 239 10.53 11.55 -1.13
C GLU A 239 11.94 11.53 -0.55
N SER A 240 12.41 12.68 -0.11
CA SER A 240 13.74 12.88 0.48
C SER A 240 14.92 12.52 -0.43
N MET A 241 14.76 12.54 -1.75
CA MET A 241 15.86 12.36 -2.67
C MET A 241 16.72 13.63 -2.76
N ALA A 242 18.03 13.47 -2.63
CA ALA A 242 18.98 14.58 -2.54
C ALA A 242 19.10 15.40 -3.83
N ASP A 243 18.67 14.88 -4.97
CA ASP A 243 18.68 15.55 -6.27
C ASP A 243 17.46 16.44 -6.52
N GLY A 244 16.53 16.52 -5.55
CA GLY A 244 15.30 17.31 -5.67
C GLY A 244 14.21 16.67 -6.52
N SER A 245 14.30 15.38 -6.85
CA SER A 245 13.30 14.66 -7.64
C SER A 245 11.95 14.47 -6.92
N ASP A 246 11.86 14.87 -5.66
CA ASP A 246 10.59 14.94 -4.94
C ASP A 246 9.55 15.84 -5.63
N ALA A 247 10.01 16.84 -6.37
CA ALA A 247 9.15 17.79 -7.06
C ALA A 247 8.87 17.41 -8.52
N ILE A 248 9.65 16.48 -9.09
CA ILE A 248 9.60 16.10 -10.51
C ILE A 248 9.67 14.59 -10.63
N ALA A 249 8.79 14.02 -11.43
CA ALA A 249 8.79 12.59 -11.66
C ALA A 249 9.12 12.26 -13.11
N ASP A 250 10.22 11.59 -13.33
CA ASP A 250 10.62 11.03 -14.63
C ASP A 250 9.94 9.68 -14.95
N TRP A 251 8.94 9.32 -14.17
CA TRP A 251 8.26 8.03 -14.26
C TRP A 251 7.65 7.73 -15.63
N PRO A 252 7.03 8.69 -16.34
CA PRO A 252 6.53 8.41 -17.68
C PRO A 252 7.62 7.94 -18.63
N LEU A 253 8.82 8.53 -18.55
CA LEU A 253 9.96 8.15 -19.37
C LEU A 253 10.52 6.80 -18.95
N LEU A 254 10.75 6.57 -17.67
CA LEU A 254 11.20 5.29 -17.12
C LEU A 254 10.21 4.17 -17.42
N ASN A 255 8.92 4.46 -17.30
CA ASN A 255 7.86 3.51 -17.63
C ASN A 255 7.87 3.15 -19.13
N ALA A 256 8.04 4.12 -20.01
CA ALA A 256 8.17 3.88 -21.44
C ALA A 256 9.38 3.00 -21.76
N LEU A 257 10.54 3.28 -21.15
CA LEU A 257 11.76 2.48 -21.33
C LEU A 257 11.59 1.04 -20.84
N VAL A 258 10.98 0.83 -19.68
CA VAL A 258 10.70 -0.52 -19.16
C VAL A 258 9.75 -1.27 -20.08
N ASN A 259 8.68 -0.65 -20.52
CA ASN A 259 7.71 -1.30 -21.42
C ASN A 259 8.27 -1.61 -22.81
N THR A 260 9.18 -0.82 -23.32
CA THR A 260 9.82 -1.08 -24.62
C THR A 260 10.93 -2.13 -24.58
N SER A 261 11.56 -2.32 -23.42
CA SER A 261 12.68 -3.25 -23.25
C SER A 261 12.27 -4.61 -22.70
N SER A 262 11.15 -4.71 -22.00
CA SER A 262 10.70 -5.96 -21.37
C SER A 262 9.35 -6.48 -21.90
N GLY A 263 8.78 -5.85 -22.88
CA GLY A 263 7.62 -6.30 -23.62
C GLY A 263 6.30 -6.05 -22.98
#